data_e620156b47b4866e4c051396c84dc7ca
#
_entry.id   e620156b47b4866e4c051396c84dc7ca
#
_cell.length_a   1.000
_cell.length_b   1.000
_cell.length_c   1.000
_cell.angle_alpha   90.00
_cell.angle_beta   90.00
_cell.angle_gamma   90.00
#
_symmetry.space_group_name_H-M   'P 1'
#
loop_
_entity.id
_entity.type
_entity.pdbx_description
1 polymer ?
#
loop_
_entity_poly.entity_id
_entity_poly.type
_entity_poly.pdbx_seq_one_letter_code
_entity_poly.pdbx_strand_id
1 'polypeptide(L)'
;TSPAALFGGTWEQIASERVLMGASSSHAAGSTVEAGLPNITGSFVADVKKGEHKVSGAFTAGNVIASTGEYNSFSDVYKFSLDASKSNAIYGRSATVQPAAYYVHIWRRVA
;
A
#
# COMPACT_ATOMS: atom_id res chain seq x y z
N THR A 1 0.65 6.09 -36.22
CA THR A 1 1.86 5.65 -36.97
C THR A 1 2.95 5.27 -35.99
N SER A 2 3.55 4.11 -36.16
CA SER A 2 4.63 3.63 -35.27
C SER A 2 5.92 4.38 -35.54
N PRO A 3 6.82 4.49 -34.53
CA PRO A 3 8.15 5.05 -34.76
C PRO A 3 8.93 4.33 -35.85
N ALA A 4 8.78 3.00 -35.95
CA ALA A 4 9.45 2.23 -36.98
C ALA A 4 9.04 2.64 -38.40
N ALA A 5 7.78 3.00 -38.59
CA ALA A 5 7.29 3.46 -39.89
C ALA A 5 7.86 4.84 -40.27
N LEU A 6 8.15 5.68 -39.25
CA LEU A 6 8.67 7.04 -39.48
C LEU A 6 10.20 7.10 -39.53
N PHE A 7 10.86 6.33 -38.65
CA PHE A 7 12.30 6.46 -38.41
C PHE A 7 13.08 5.18 -38.69
N GLY A 8 12.39 4.09 -39.04
CA GLY A 8 13.02 2.77 -39.15
C GLY A 8 13.45 2.21 -37.79
N GLY A 9 14.08 1.06 -37.81
CA GLY A 9 14.61 0.41 -36.60
C GLY A 9 13.56 -0.41 -35.86
N THR A 10 13.94 -0.91 -34.71
CA THR A 10 13.09 -1.70 -33.82
C THR A 10 12.72 -0.85 -32.61
N TRP A 11 11.45 -0.81 -32.30
CA TRP A 11 10.92 0.04 -31.24
C TRP A 11 10.02 -0.79 -30.33
N GLU A 12 10.06 -0.51 -29.04
CA GLU A 12 9.11 -1.07 -28.08
C GLU A 12 8.42 0.05 -27.32
N GLN A 13 7.18 -0.18 -26.97
CA GLN A 13 6.42 0.74 -26.11
C GLN A 13 6.86 0.52 -24.68
N ILE A 14 7.17 1.62 -23.99
CA ILE A 14 7.56 1.60 -22.58
C ILE A 14 6.53 2.36 -21.76
N ALA A 15 6.57 2.17 -20.44
CA ALA A 15 5.79 2.94 -19.47
C ALA A 15 4.28 2.87 -19.66
N SER A 16 3.75 1.77 -20.22
CA SER A 16 2.30 1.58 -20.31
C SER A 16 1.68 1.61 -18.90
N GLU A 17 0.67 2.47 -18.74
CA GLU A 17 -0.04 2.69 -17.48
C GLU A 17 0.87 3.11 -16.32
N ARG A 18 2.00 3.77 -16.64
CA ARG A 18 2.97 4.23 -15.67
C ARG A 18 3.34 5.69 -15.94
N VAL A 19 3.66 6.42 -14.87
CA VAL A 19 4.23 7.77 -15.01
C VAL A 19 5.75 7.65 -15.24
N LEU A 20 6.34 8.68 -15.83
CA LEU A 20 7.79 8.78 -15.94
C LEU A 20 8.35 9.49 -14.71
N MET A 21 9.37 8.90 -14.11
CA MET A 21 10.08 9.49 -12.97
C MET A 21 11.57 9.58 -13.27
N GLY A 22 12.21 10.60 -12.71
CA GLY A 22 13.66 10.76 -12.83
C GLY A 22 14.40 9.62 -12.15
N ALA A 23 15.37 9.07 -12.87
CA ALA A 23 16.26 8.04 -12.33
C ALA A 23 17.17 8.61 -11.24
N SER A 24 17.60 7.74 -10.34
CA SER A 24 18.53 8.05 -9.27
C SER A 24 19.49 6.88 -9.03
N SER A 25 20.41 7.04 -8.07
CA SER A 25 21.30 5.95 -7.70
C SER A 25 20.57 4.73 -7.13
N SER A 26 19.41 4.93 -6.52
CA SER A 26 18.58 3.86 -5.98
C SER A 26 17.53 3.34 -6.96
N HIS A 27 17.29 4.07 -8.05
CA HIS A 27 16.29 3.70 -9.07
C HIS A 27 16.87 3.95 -10.46
N ALA A 28 17.46 2.91 -11.03
CA ALA A 28 18.14 3.00 -12.33
C ALA A 28 17.16 3.32 -13.46
N ALA A 29 17.64 4.03 -14.46
CA ALA A 29 16.88 4.24 -15.69
C ALA A 29 16.54 2.88 -16.33
N GLY A 30 15.30 2.76 -16.81
CA GLY A 30 14.77 1.51 -17.37
C GLY A 30 14.12 0.60 -16.35
N SER A 31 14.26 0.87 -15.05
CA SER A 31 13.56 0.12 -14.01
C SER A 31 12.17 0.66 -13.78
N THR A 32 11.34 -0.14 -13.10
CA THR A 32 9.97 0.23 -12.76
C THR A 32 9.72 0.10 -11.26
N VAL A 33 8.70 0.78 -10.79
CA VAL A 33 8.19 0.62 -9.44
C VAL A 33 6.67 0.52 -9.50
N GLU A 34 6.12 -0.34 -8.66
CA GLU A 34 4.67 -0.48 -8.53
C GLU A 34 4.10 0.62 -7.65
N ALA A 35 2.81 0.91 -7.86
CA ALA A 35 2.11 1.86 -7.03
C ALA A 35 2.16 1.44 -5.56
N GLY A 36 2.32 2.40 -4.68
CA GLY A 36 2.37 2.17 -3.24
C GLY A 36 1.84 3.36 -2.46
N LEU A 37 1.38 3.08 -1.27
CA LEU A 37 0.92 4.07 -0.31
C LEU A 37 1.53 3.75 1.05
N PRO A 38 1.72 4.76 1.91
CA PRO A 38 2.05 4.49 3.30
C PRO A 38 0.98 3.61 3.93
N ASN A 39 1.38 2.70 4.81
CA ASN A 39 0.41 1.86 5.49
C ASN A 39 -0.34 2.67 6.56
N ILE A 40 -1.55 2.24 6.84
CA ILE A 40 -2.39 2.81 7.89
C ILE A 40 -2.60 1.72 8.92
N THR A 41 -2.16 1.98 10.15
CA THR A 41 -2.33 1.05 11.26
C THR A 41 -2.90 1.78 12.46
N GLY A 42 -3.54 1.05 13.31
CA GLY A 42 -4.08 1.58 14.55
C GLY A 42 -4.70 0.48 15.38
N SER A 43 -5.07 0.81 16.60
CA SER A 43 -5.72 -0.15 17.47
C SER A 43 -6.63 0.57 18.47
N PHE A 44 -7.59 -0.16 18.97
CA PHE A 44 -8.44 0.30 20.06
C PHE A 44 -8.86 -0.90 20.90
N VAL A 45 -9.28 -0.62 22.11
CA VAL A 45 -9.78 -1.63 23.05
C VAL A 45 -11.29 -1.37 23.24
N ALA A 46 -12.07 -2.42 23.16
CA ALA A 46 -13.50 -2.32 23.33
C ALA A 46 -14.07 -3.51 24.08
N ASP A 47 -15.12 -3.27 24.81
CA ASP A 47 -15.91 -4.27 25.48
C ASP A 47 -17.02 -4.73 24.53
N VAL A 48 -17.06 -6.01 24.24
CA VAL A 48 -18.07 -6.59 23.36
C VAL A 48 -18.68 -7.82 23.98
N LYS A 49 -19.88 -8.17 23.54
CA LYS A 49 -20.56 -9.38 23.97
C LYS A 49 -19.72 -10.60 23.59
N LYS A 50 -19.65 -11.56 24.50
CA LYS A 50 -18.90 -12.80 24.28
C LYS A 50 -19.32 -13.47 22.98
N GLY A 51 -18.33 -13.85 22.19
CA GLY A 51 -18.55 -14.52 20.90
C GLY A 51 -18.94 -13.60 19.75
N GLU A 52 -19.06 -12.30 20.00
CA GLU A 52 -19.45 -11.34 18.96
C GLU A 52 -18.30 -10.40 18.54
N HIS A 53 -17.07 -10.81 18.74
CA HIS A 53 -15.88 -10.07 18.33
C HIS A 53 -15.52 -10.35 16.86
N LYS A 54 -16.51 -10.21 15.99
CA LYS A 54 -16.32 -10.51 14.56
C LYS A 54 -15.71 -9.30 13.84
N VAL A 55 -14.65 -9.57 13.10
CA VAL A 55 -13.96 -8.58 12.31
C VAL A 55 -13.67 -9.14 10.92
N SER A 56 -13.38 -8.26 9.98
CA SER A 56 -13.03 -8.67 8.61
C SER A 56 -12.10 -7.67 7.96
N GLY A 57 -11.53 -8.05 6.82
CA GLY A 57 -10.68 -7.17 6.02
C GLY A 57 -9.44 -6.74 6.76
N ALA A 58 -9.27 -5.42 6.91
CA ALA A 58 -8.10 -4.83 7.56
C ALA A 58 -8.12 -4.96 9.09
N PHE A 59 -9.24 -5.36 9.68
CA PHE A 59 -9.35 -5.49 11.13
C PHE A 59 -8.93 -6.88 11.63
N THR A 60 -8.36 -6.91 12.83
CA THR A 60 -8.03 -8.12 13.56
C THR A 60 -8.51 -7.98 14.99
N ALA A 61 -9.13 -9.01 15.53
CA ALA A 61 -9.43 -9.09 16.95
C ALA A 61 -8.34 -9.92 17.65
N GLY A 62 -7.77 -9.35 18.68
CA GLY A 62 -6.76 -10.06 19.50
C GLY A 62 -7.42 -10.97 20.52
N ASN A 63 -6.62 -11.44 21.47
CA ASN A 63 -7.13 -12.24 22.58
C ASN A 63 -7.90 -11.37 23.58
N VAL A 64 -8.69 -12.02 24.40
CA VAL A 64 -9.36 -11.36 25.53
C VAL A 64 -8.29 -10.74 26.45
N ILE A 65 -8.42 -9.43 26.70
CA ILE A 65 -7.51 -8.71 27.59
C ILE A 65 -8.06 -8.77 29.03
N ALA A 66 -9.38 -8.65 29.19
CA ALA A 66 -10.05 -8.69 30.47
C ALA A 66 -11.50 -9.12 30.29
N SER A 67 -12.09 -9.65 31.33
CA SER A 67 -13.52 -9.92 31.39
C SER A 67 -14.17 -8.89 32.32
N THR A 68 -15.33 -8.35 31.89
CA THR A 68 -16.07 -7.37 32.67
C THR A 68 -17.07 -8.04 33.62
N GLY A 69 -16.60 -8.98 34.39
CA GLY A 69 -17.44 -9.89 35.17
C GLY A 69 -18.29 -9.26 36.26
N GLU A 70 -18.05 -8.01 36.64
CA GLU A 70 -18.82 -7.36 37.70
C GLU A 70 -20.30 -7.09 37.32
N TYR A 71 -20.51 -6.68 36.09
CA TYR A 71 -21.85 -6.28 35.64
C TYR A 71 -22.40 -7.18 34.57
N ASN A 72 -21.53 -7.84 33.84
CA ASN A 72 -21.94 -8.62 32.69
C ASN A 72 -20.92 -9.72 32.36
N SER A 73 -21.27 -10.92 32.79
CA SER A 73 -20.46 -12.12 32.48
C SER A 73 -20.50 -12.48 30.99
N PHE A 74 -21.29 -11.76 30.20
CA PHE A 74 -21.42 -12.00 28.74
C PHE A 74 -20.56 -11.08 27.90
N SER A 75 -19.74 -10.25 28.52
CA SER A 75 -18.84 -9.32 27.83
C SER A 75 -17.38 -9.64 28.08
N ASP A 76 -16.57 -9.45 27.06
CA ASP A 76 -15.11 -9.51 27.14
C ASP A 76 -14.50 -8.27 26.52
N VAL A 77 -13.34 -7.88 27.01
CA VAL A 77 -12.57 -6.76 26.46
C VAL A 77 -11.54 -7.30 25.48
N TYR A 78 -11.60 -6.84 24.26
CA TYR A 78 -10.66 -7.21 23.20
C TYR A 78 -9.89 -6.00 22.72
N LYS A 79 -8.65 -6.25 22.27
CA LYS A 79 -7.91 -5.28 21.49
C LYS A 79 -8.19 -5.54 20.01
N PHE A 80 -8.75 -4.53 19.34
CA PHE A 80 -8.97 -4.57 17.92
C PHE A 80 -7.86 -3.80 17.22
N SER A 81 -7.36 -4.32 16.12
CA SER A 81 -6.28 -3.71 15.37
C SER A 81 -6.68 -3.51 13.92
N LEU A 82 -6.21 -2.41 13.33
CA LEU A 82 -6.35 -2.11 11.91
C LEU A 82 -4.97 -2.16 11.26
N ASP A 83 -4.90 -2.86 10.15
CA ASP A 83 -3.73 -2.88 9.27
C ASP A 83 -4.23 -2.88 7.83
N ALA A 84 -4.13 -1.74 7.17
CA ALA A 84 -4.65 -1.57 5.83
C ALA A 84 -4.00 -2.51 4.81
N SER A 85 -2.76 -2.93 5.04
CA SER A 85 -2.05 -3.86 4.14
C SER A 85 -2.73 -5.23 4.05
N LYS A 86 -3.53 -5.60 5.04
CA LYS A 86 -4.31 -6.85 5.00
C LYS A 86 -5.48 -6.78 4.04
N SER A 87 -5.96 -5.56 3.75
CA SER A 87 -7.04 -5.36 2.80
C SER A 87 -6.53 -5.21 1.37
N ASN A 88 -5.41 -4.54 1.19
CA ASN A 88 -4.79 -4.34 -0.11
C ASN A 88 -3.29 -4.13 0.05
N ALA A 89 -2.50 -4.89 -0.71
CA ALA A 89 -1.05 -4.85 -0.64
C ALA A 89 -0.43 -3.51 -1.07
N ILE A 90 -1.19 -2.61 -1.67
CA ILE A 90 -0.70 -1.27 -2.01
C ILE A 90 -0.29 -0.49 -0.75
N TYR A 91 -0.99 -0.72 0.38
CA TYR A 91 -0.66 -0.07 1.65
C TYR A 91 0.59 -0.68 2.25
N GLY A 92 1.57 0.16 2.54
CA GLY A 92 2.86 -0.24 3.07
C GLY A 92 3.91 -0.54 2.01
N ARG A 93 3.55 -0.52 0.73
CA ARG A 93 4.51 -0.74 -0.36
C ARG A 93 5.46 0.44 -0.53
N SER A 94 5.07 1.62 -0.10
CA SER A 94 5.90 2.83 -0.14
C SER A 94 5.73 3.62 1.15
N ALA A 95 6.75 4.38 1.52
CA ALA A 95 6.67 5.34 2.62
C ALA A 95 5.99 6.66 2.20
N THR A 96 5.77 6.84 0.92
CA THR A 96 5.13 8.01 0.32
C THR A 96 4.04 7.57 -0.64
N VAL A 97 3.27 8.53 -1.14
CA VAL A 97 2.33 8.25 -2.24
C VAL A 97 3.16 8.01 -3.49
N GLN A 98 3.19 6.77 -3.95
CA GLN A 98 3.99 6.32 -5.08
C GLN A 98 3.10 5.86 -6.22
N PRO A 99 3.04 6.59 -7.35
CA PRO A 99 2.38 6.05 -8.54
C PRO A 99 3.21 4.94 -9.17
N ALA A 100 2.58 4.08 -9.93
CA ALA A 100 3.30 3.13 -10.76
C ALA A 100 4.16 3.91 -11.76
N ALA A 101 5.46 3.67 -11.79
CA ALA A 101 6.39 4.51 -12.53
C ALA A 101 7.40 3.70 -13.33
N TYR A 102 7.89 4.34 -14.37
CA TYR A 102 9.03 3.90 -15.14
C TYR A 102 10.13 4.96 -14.99
N TYR A 103 11.32 4.57 -14.61
CA TYR A 103 12.42 5.50 -14.35
C TYR A 103 13.20 5.81 -15.62
N VAL A 104 13.47 7.10 -15.85
CA VAL A 104 14.22 7.60 -16.99
C VAL A 104 15.18 8.69 -16.54
N HIS A 105 16.21 8.93 -17.32
CA HIS A 105 17.05 10.12 -17.12
C HIS A 105 16.32 11.34 -17.63
N ILE A 106 16.20 12.36 -16.78
CA ILE A 106 15.56 13.64 -17.11
C ILE A 106 16.63 14.72 -16.96
N TRP A 107 16.86 15.46 -18.03
CA TRP A 107 17.88 16.49 -18.06
C TRP A 107 17.25 17.84 -18.39
N ARG A 108 17.76 18.88 -17.74
CA ARG A 108 17.45 20.26 -18.16
C ARG A 108 18.72 20.97 -18.57
N ARG A 109 18.63 21.81 -19.55
CA ARG A 109 19.74 22.68 -19.93
C ARG A 109 19.83 23.86 -18.97
N VAL A 110 21.01 24.13 -18.43
CA VAL A 110 21.24 25.23 -17.47
C VAL A 110 22.16 26.33 -18.00
N ALA A 111 22.71 26.12 -19.17
CA ALA A 111 23.57 27.13 -19.83
C ALA A 111 23.53 27.02 -21.36
#